data_eda3ef43ce57f2e46a1f9c2a9261bd7f
#
_entry.id   eda3ef43ce57f2e46a1f9c2a9261bd7f
#
_cell.length_a   1.000
_cell.length_b   1.000
_cell.length_c   1.000
_cell.angle_alpha   90.00
_cell.angle_beta   90.00
_cell.angle_gamma   90.00
#
_symmetry.space_group_name_H-M   'P 1'
#
loop_
_entity.id
_entity.type
_entity.pdbx_description
1 polymer ?
#
loop_
_entity_poly.entity_id
_entity_poly.type
_entity_poly.pdbx_seq_one_letter_code
_entity_poly.pdbx_strand_id
1 'polypeptide(L)'
;MYRAKRILCTALAAASLALGGGSDACAQELNAKVTINHSQVQGTDASVFEEIEQNLTQFINERQWTNLQFQKNERIACNFNITVTKYDNTNNVFTCRAVVQANRPVYNSTYTTTLYNNTDNDFNFEYAQFQQLQFNEEQVDNQLMALVAYYAYLIIGINLDSFAPMGGEDVLQRCMNLANNAQNLNYPGWKAFDNSRNRFAIINDYLDGAMKPFRQLQYDYYRNGLDEMATNVERGRTNITTALEECLKKCHDDRPLSLLPQIWTDYKRDELANIYKGKGTPKEKENVYDILFSINASQNTAWEKIKE
;
A
#
# COMPACT_ATOMS: atom_id res chain seq x y z
N MET A 1 -3.61 -33.59 -58.77
CA MET A 1 -2.63 -33.59 -57.63
C MET A 1 -2.09 -32.20 -57.23
N TYR A 2 -2.04 -31.22 -58.13
CA TYR A 2 -1.50 -29.88 -57.83
C TYR A 2 -2.42 -28.94 -57.03
N ARG A 3 -3.77 -29.10 -57.12
CA ARG A 3 -4.71 -28.25 -56.33
C ARG A 3 -4.85 -28.61 -54.87
N ALA A 4 -4.66 -29.87 -54.50
CA ALA A 4 -4.73 -30.32 -53.12
C ALA A 4 -3.50 -29.84 -52.27
N LYS A 5 -2.32 -29.73 -52.88
CA LYS A 5 -1.11 -29.23 -52.21
C LYS A 5 -1.14 -27.72 -51.88
N ARG A 6 -1.85 -26.91 -52.70
CA ARG A 6 -2.00 -25.47 -52.46
C ARG A 6 -2.97 -25.17 -51.30
N ILE A 7 -4.02 -25.96 -51.14
CA ILE A 7 -4.99 -25.80 -50.06
C ILE A 7 -4.38 -26.24 -48.72
N LEU A 8 -3.52 -27.26 -48.71
CA LEU A 8 -2.84 -27.72 -47.52
C LEU A 8 -1.78 -26.70 -47.02
N CYS A 9 -1.05 -26.05 -47.91
CA CYS A 9 -0.07 -25.03 -47.54
C CYS A 9 -0.72 -23.73 -47.04
N THR A 10 -1.89 -23.35 -47.57
CA THR A 10 -2.64 -22.17 -47.04
C THR A 10 -3.30 -22.44 -45.69
N ALA A 11 -3.75 -23.69 -45.44
CA ALA A 11 -4.30 -24.06 -44.12
C ALA A 11 -3.22 -24.14 -43.04
N LEU A 12 -1.98 -24.57 -43.34
CA LEU A 12 -0.87 -24.54 -42.38
C LEU A 12 -0.37 -23.12 -42.11
N ALA A 13 -0.38 -22.22 -43.10
CA ALA A 13 0.00 -20.82 -42.91
C ALA A 13 -1.04 -20.03 -42.07
N ALA A 14 -2.33 -20.38 -42.16
CA ALA A 14 -3.37 -19.77 -41.32
C ALA A 14 -3.38 -20.32 -39.89
N ALA A 15 -2.98 -21.56 -39.65
CA ALA A 15 -2.85 -22.15 -38.33
C ALA A 15 -1.62 -21.61 -37.54
N SER A 16 -0.54 -21.20 -38.25
CA SER A 16 0.64 -20.61 -37.61
C SER A 16 0.46 -19.13 -37.23
N LEU A 17 -0.53 -18.42 -37.80
CA LEU A 17 -0.88 -17.05 -37.38
C LEU A 17 -1.83 -17.00 -36.15
N ALA A 18 -2.48 -18.11 -35.81
CA ALA A 18 -3.37 -18.17 -34.64
C ALA A 18 -2.66 -18.56 -33.34
N LEU A 19 -1.36 -18.93 -33.41
CA LEU A 19 -0.53 -19.28 -32.24
C LEU A 19 0.48 -18.20 -31.83
N GLY A 20 0.46 -17.05 -32.50
CA GLY A 20 1.37 -15.96 -32.21
C GLY A 20 0.59 -14.74 -31.69
N GLY A 21 0.35 -14.66 -30.37
CA GLY A 21 -0.24 -13.43 -29.84
C GLY A 21 -0.87 -13.50 -28.47
N GLY A 22 -0.51 -14.48 -27.68
CA GLY A 22 -0.60 -14.33 -26.22
C GLY A 22 0.67 -13.63 -25.73
N SER A 23 0.80 -12.32 -25.88
CA SER A 23 1.64 -11.58 -24.96
C SER A 23 0.98 -11.80 -23.61
N ASP A 24 1.56 -12.66 -22.78
CA ASP A 24 1.29 -12.67 -21.36
C ASP A 24 1.45 -11.21 -20.92
N ALA A 25 0.31 -10.52 -20.79
CA ALA A 25 0.28 -9.24 -20.11
C ALA A 25 0.64 -9.59 -18.67
N CYS A 26 1.97 -9.56 -18.37
CA CYS A 26 2.46 -9.71 -17.01
C CYS A 26 1.61 -8.80 -16.13
N ALA A 27 0.86 -9.41 -15.27
CA ALA A 27 -0.03 -8.70 -14.37
C ALA A 27 0.84 -7.92 -13.40
N GLN A 28 0.92 -6.61 -13.62
CA GLN A 28 1.57 -5.66 -12.75
C GLN A 28 0.51 -5.15 -11.80
N GLU A 29 0.70 -5.39 -10.51
CA GLU A 29 -0.30 -5.06 -9.49
C GLU A 29 -0.32 -3.58 -9.13
N LEU A 30 0.83 -2.90 -9.28
CA LEU A 30 1.02 -1.52 -8.87
C LEU A 30 1.05 -0.56 -10.08
N ASN A 31 0.53 0.63 -9.85
CA ASN A 31 0.71 1.81 -10.70
C ASN A 31 1.36 2.90 -9.83
N ALA A 32 2.66 2.75 -9.65
CA ALA A 32 3.45 3.58 -8.76
C ALA A 32 4.01 4.81 -9.46
N LYS A 33 4.03 5.93 -8.73
CA LYS A 33 4.81 7.11 -9.05
C LYS A 33 5.83 7.33 -7.94
N VAL A 34 7.10 7.39 -8.29
CA VAL A 34 8.16 7.82 -7.38
C VAL A 34 8.48 9.29 -7.64
N THR A 35 8.72 10.07 -6.60
CA THR A 35 9.15 11.46 -6.68
C THR A 35 10.23 11.70 -5.65
N ILE A 36 11.37 12.29 -6.07
CA ILE A 36 12.50 12.56 -5.19
C ILE A 36 12.67 14.07 -5.02
N ASN A 37 12.42 14.54 -3.80
CA ASN A 37 12.69 15.92 -3.42
C ASN A 37 14.10 16.02 -2.82
N HIS A 38 15.01 16.66 -3.53
CA HIS A 38 16.40 16.89 -3.12
C HIS A 38 16.73 18.36 -2.82
N SER A 39 15.71 19.20 -2.58
CA SER A 39 15.88 20.65 -2.35
C SER A 39 16.74 21.01 -1.13
N GLN A 40 16.93 20.05 -0.20
CA GLN A 40 17.78 20.22 0.99
C GLN A 40 19.25 19.86 0.75
N VAL A 41 19.57 19.29 -0.40
CA VAL A 41 20.94 18.89 -0.78
C VAL A 41 21.49 19.87 -1.81
N GLN A 42 22.65 20.47 -1.55
CA GLN A 42 23.29 21.44 -2.44
C GLN A 42 24.58 20.84 -3.05
N GLY A 43 24.91 21.30 -4.25
CA GLY A 43 26.20 20.95 -4.90
C GLY A 43 26.26 19.53 -5.47
N THR A 44 25.13 18.85 -5.64
CA THR A 44 25.03 17.53 -6.24
C THR A 44 24.41 17.64 -7.63
N ASP A 45 24.88 16.84 -8.57
CA ASP A 45 24.25 16.69 -9.89
C ASP A 45 22.83 16.16 -9.74
N ALA A 46 21.85 16.87 -10.27
CA ALA A 46 20.46 16.49 -10.21
C ALA A 46 20.17 15.15 -10.94
N SER A 47 21.03 14.79 -11.90
CA SER A 47 20.86 13.59 -12.74
C SER A 47 20.79 12.28 -11.94
N VAL A 48 21.48 12.18 -10.81
CA VAL A 48 21.43 10.98 -9.96
C VAL A 48 20.05 10.79 -9.33
N PHE A 49 19.39 11.87 -8.91
CA PHE A 49 18.07 11.81 -8.32
C PHE A 49 16.99 11.47 -9.37
N GLU A 50 17.12 12.04 -10.57
CA GLU A 50 16.24 11.74 -11.71
C GLU A 50 16.39 10.27 -12.14
N GLU A 51 17.62 9.76 -12.17
CA GLU A 51 17.90 8.35 -12.48
C GLU A 51 17.24 7.41 -11.46
N ILE A 52 17.40 7.68 -10.15
CA ILE A 52 16.76 6.88 -9.10
C ILE A 52 15.24 6.92 -9.25
N GLU A 53 14.64 8.10 -9.48
CA GLU A 53 13.20 8.27 -9.66
C GLU A 53 12.67 7.42 -10.82
N GLN A 54 13.34 7.47 -11.97
CA GLN A 54 12.96 6.71 -13.16
C GLN A 54 13.14 5.20 -12.96
N ASN A 55 14.31 4.77 -12.46
CA ASN A 55 14.61 3.36 -12.26
C ASN A 55 13.69 2.71 -11.22
N LEU A 56 13.38 3.40 -10.11
CA LEU A 56 12.44 2.89 -9.11
C LEU A 56 11.01 2.82 -9.66
N THR A 57 10.56 3.87 -10.38
CA THR A 57 9.24 3.87 -11.00
C THR A 57 9.08 2.70 -11.96
N GLN A 58 10.08 2.48 -12.81
CA GLN A 58 10.11 1.36 -13.74
C GLN A 58 10.12 0.02 -13.00
N PHE A 59 11.02 -0.16 -12.05
CA PHE A 59 11.17 -1.40 -11.28
C PHE A 59 9.87 -1.79 -10.58
N ILE A 60 9.19 -0.86 -9.91
CA ILE A 60 7.95 -1.13 -9.19
C ILE A 60 6.83 -1.53 -10.15
N ASN A 61 6.72 -0.83 -11.30
CA ASN A 61 5.63 -0.99 -12.24
C ASN A 61 5.80 -2.17 -13.21
N GLU A 62 7.03 -2.61 -13.46
CA GLU A 62 7.29 -3.71 -14.39
C GLU A 62 7.43 -5.07 -13.70
N ARG A 63 7.68 -5.07 -12.38
CA ARG A 63 7.81 -6.30 -11.61
C ARG A 63 6.44 -6.92 -11.33
N GLN A 64 6.33 -8.22 -11.51
CA GLN A 64 5.24 -9.04 -11.01
C GLN A 64 5.51 -9.37 -9.53
N TRP A 65 4.66 -8.86 -8.62
CA TRP A 65 4.81 -9.02 -7.17
C TRP A 65 4.13 -10.27 -6.64
N THR A 66 3.06 -10.72 -7.31
CA THR A 66 2.28 -11.90 -6.96
C THR A 66 1.96 -12.74 -8.20
N ASN A 67 1.35 -13.91 -7.99
CA ASN A 67 0.83 -14.73 -9.10
C ASN A 67 -0.60 -14.34 -9.50
N LEU A 68 -1.15 -13.27 -8.92
CA LEU A 68 -2.48 -12.78 -9.25
C LEU A 68 -2.46 -11.99 -10.56
N GLN A 69 -3.57 -12.00 -11.26
CA GLN A 69 -3.72 -11.23 -12.52
C GLN A 69 -4.57 -10.00 -12.26
N PHE A 70 -3.96 -8.82 -12.44
CA PHE A 70 -4.64 -7.53 -12.34
C PHE A 70 -4.90 -6.99 -13.75
N GLN A 71 -6.09 -6.51 -14.00
CA GLN A 71 -6.37 -5.71 -15.19
C GLN A 71 -5.72 -4.33 -15.07
N LYS A 72 -5.47 -3.66 -16.18
CA LYS A 72 -4.82 -2.33 -16.15
C LYS A 72 -5.54 -1.29 -15.27
N ASN A 73 -6.88 -1.38 -15.20
CA ASN A 73 -7.72 -0.52 -14.37
C ASN A 73 -7.85 -0.98 -12.91
N GLU A 74 -7.35 -2.17 -12.59
CA GLU A 74 -7.33 -2.71 -11.23
C GLU A 74 -6.00 -2.44 -10.50
N ARG A 75 -5.00 -1.94 -11.22
CA ARG A 75 -3.70 -1.61 -10.62
C ARG A 75 -3.85 -0.61 -9.50
N ILE A 76 -3.14 -0.87 -8.41
CA ILE A 76 -3.20 -0.05 -7.21
C ILE A 76 -2.38 1.21 -7.43
N ALA A 77 -3.06 2.36 -7.48
CA ALA A 77 -2.39 3.66 -7.57
C ALA A 77 -1.63 3.95 -6.27
N CYS A 78 -0.33 4.14 -6.35
CA CYS A 78 0.49 4.48 -5.19
C CYS A 78 1.58 5.51 -5.52
N ASN A 79 1.99 6.26 -4.50
CA ASN A 79 3.00 7.30 -4.59
C ASN A 79 4.09 7.06 -3.53
N PHE A 80 5.34 7.19 -3.94
CA PHE A 80 6.52 7.20 -3.08
C PHE A 80 7.16 8.59 -3.15
N ASN A 81 6.87 9.45 -2.17
CA ASN A 81 7.44 10.78 -2.09
C ASN A 81 8.66 10.76 -1.16
N ILE A 82 9.84 10.65 -1.74
CA ILE A 82 11.12 10.52 -1.03
C ILE A 82 11.74 11.91 -0.89
N THR A 83 12.01 12.34 0.33
CA THR A 83 12.74 13.58 0.61
C THR A 83 14.16 13.24 1.05
N VAL A 84 15.14 13.63 0.27
CA VAL A 84 16.57 13.49 0.60
C VAL A 84 16.95 14.63 1.53
N THR A 85 17.29 14.29 2.78
CA THR A 85 17.71 15.26 3.81
C THR A 85 19.22 15.43 3.83
N LYS A 86 19.97 14.39 3.45
CA LYS A 86 21.44 14.41 3.32
C LYS A 86 21.87 13.43 2.24
N TYR A 87 22.90 13.79 1.51
CA TYR A 87 23.60 12.91 0.56
C TYR A 87 25.10 12.98 0.78
N ASP A 88 25.72 11.82 0.99
CA ASP A 88 27.15 11.63 1.02
C ASP A 88 27.60 11.12 -0.36
N ASN A 89 28.14 12.00 -1.19
CA ASN A 89 28.57 11.69 -2.54
C ASN A 89 29.86 10.85 -2.60
N THR A 90 30.58 10.74 -1.49
CA THR A 90 31.79 9.91 -1.42
C THR A 90 31.44 8.43 -1.28
N ASN A 91 30.42 8.14 -0.48
CA ASN A 91 29.96 6.79 -0.18
C ASN A 91 28.64 6.43 -0.88
N ASN A 92 28.07 7.34 -1.66
CA ASN A 92 26.76 7.17 -2.33
C ASN A 92 25.60 6.87 -1.35
N VAL A 93 25.64 7.45 -0.14
CA VAL A 93 24.67 7.22 0.92
C VAL A 93 23.62 8.33 0.93
N PHE A 94 22.37 7.94 0.86
CA PHE A 94 21.21 8.83 0.91
C PHE A 94 20.51 8.69 2.27
N THR A 95 20.42 9.79 3.01
CA THR A 95 19.58 9.88 4.22
C THR A 95 18.26 10.49 3.81
N CYS A 96 17.19 9.73 3.97
CA CYS A 96 15.88 10.09 3.44
C CYS A 96 14.77 9.82 4.45
N ARG A 97 13.66 10.53 4.22
CA ARG A 97 12.34 10.14 4.70
C ARG A 97 11.43 9.93 3.49
N ALA A 98 10.48 9.02 3.59
CA ALA A 98 9.52 8.78 2.53
C ALA A 98 8.08 8.85 3.05
N VAL A 99 7.20 9.49 2.29
CA VAL A 99 5.75 9.35 2.46
C VAL A 99 5.28 8.36 1.42
N VAL A 100 4.75 7.23 1.88
CA VAL A 100 4.20 6.18 1.01
C VAL A 100 2.69 6.20 1.12
N GLN A 101 2.02 6.38 -0.02
CA GLN A 101 0.57 6.47 -0.11
C GLN A 101 0.05 5.49 -1.17
N ALA A 102 -1.06 4.83 -0.86
CA ALA A 102 -1.82 4.03 -1.81
C ALA A 102 -3.30 4.42 -1.76
N ASN A 103 -3.97 4.32 -2.91
CA ASN A 103 -5.36 4.68 -3.07
C ASN A 103 -6.15 3.53 -3.70
N ARG A 104 -7.44 3.46 -3.38
CA ARG A 104 -8.39 2.48 -3.88
C ARG A 104 -9.61 3.20 -4.46
N PRO A 105 -10.05 2.87 -5.69
CA PRO A 105 -11.33 3.37 -6.18
C PRO A 105 -12.49 2.76 -5.39
N VAL A 106 -13.50 3.56 -5.10
CA VAL A 106 -14.76 3.09 -4.50
C VAL A 106 -15.67 2.59 -5.61
N TYR A 107 -16.22 1.38 -5.43
CA TYR A 107 -17.05 0.72 -6.43
C TYR A 107 -18.23 1.59 -6.87
N ASN A 108 -18.51 1.61 -8.16
CA ASN A 108 -19.59 2.36 -8.81
C ASN A 108 -19.63 3.86 -8.44
N SER A 109 -18.47 4.47 -8.23
CA SER A 109 -18.27 5.86 -7.84
C SER A 109 -17.06 6.46 -8.57
N THR A 110 -17.00 7.78 -8.64
CA THR A 110 -15.79 8.51 -9.05
C THR A 110 -14.85 8.81 -7.88
N TYR A 111 -15.25 8.44 -6.67
CA TYR A 111 -14.48 8.67 -5.46
C TYR A 111 -13.33 7.67 -5.32
N THR A 112 -12.19 8.20 -4.92
CA THR A 112 -10.99 7.40 -4.61
C THR A 112 -10.64 7.62 -3.13
N THR A 113 -10.56 6.52 -2.38
CA THR A 113 -10.25 6.54 -0.96
C THR A 113 -8.78 6.19 -0.70
N THR A 114 -8.21 6.74 0.36
CA THR A 114 -6.86 6.38 0.80
C THR A 114 -6.87 4.99 1.41
N LEU A 115 -6.08 4.09 0.84
CA LEU A 115 -5.89 2.73 1.33
C LEU A 115 -4.80 2.65 2.40
N TYR A 116 -3.72 3.39 2.19
CA TYR A 116 -2.57 3.48 3.09
C TYR A 116 -1.90 4.84 2.94
N ASN A 117 -1.47 5.44 4.04
CA ASN A 117 -0.62 6.63 4.02
C ASN A 117 0.18 6.68 5.32
N ASN A 118 1.50 6.61 5.20
CA ASN A 118 2.40 6.71 6.36
C ASN A 118 3.74 7.31 5.96
N THR A 119 4.42 7.90 6.94
CA THR A 119 5.77 8.44 6.79
C THR A 119 6.78 7.48 7.39
N ASP A 120 7.74 7.06 6.58
CA ASP A 120 8.94 6.33 7.00
C ASP A 120 10.10 7.33 7.15
N ASN A 121 10.57 7.51 8.37
CA ASN A 121 11.68 8.42 8.67
C ASN A 121 13.05 7.76 8.50
N ASP A 122 13.08 6.45 8.29
CA ASP A 122 14.28 5.64 8.16
C ASP A 122 14.45 5.07 6.74
N PHE A 123 14.05 5.85 5.73
CA PHE A 123 14.14 5.46 4.32
C PHE A 123 15.54 5.72 3.73
N ASN A 124 16.56 5.28 4.47
CA ASN A 124 17.96 5.49 4.10
C ASN A 124 18.47 4.34 3.23
N PHE A 125 19.31 4.66 2.23
CA PHE A 125 19.83 3.67 1.30
C PHE A 125 21.16 4.11 0.67
N GLU A 126 21.85 3.17 0.03
CA GLU A 126 22.98 3.41 -0.86
C GLU A 126 22.51 3.20 -2.30
N TYR A 127 23.02 4.05 -3.21
CA TYR A 127 22.78 3.91 -4.64
C TYR A 127 23.95 4.49 -5.43
N ALA A 128 24.57 3.66 -6.26
CA ALA A 128 25.58 4.11 -7.21
C ALA A 128 24.94 4.36 -8.59
N GLN A 129 25.34 5.44 -9.24
CA GLN A 129 24.86 5.79 -10.57
C GLN A 129 25.07 4.62 -11.55
N PHE A 130 24.07 4.35 -12.39
CA PHE A 130 24.02 3.20 -13.33
C PHE A 130 23.93 1.82 -12.66
N GLN A 131 23.63 1.75 -11.36
CA GLN A 131 23.41 0.49 -10.67
C GLN A 131 22.15 -0.19 -11.20
N GLN A 132 22.26 -1.47 -11.57
CA GLN A 132 21.09 -2.28 -11.90
C GLN A 132 20.32 -2.65 -10.64
N LEU A 133 19.01 -2.42 -10.67
CA LEU A 133 18.10 -2.75 -9.56
C LEU A 133 17.65 -4.21 -9.72
N GLN A 134 18.18 -5.08 -8.88
CA GLN A 134 17.79 -6.49 -8.81
C GLN A 134 17.26 -6.80 -7.40
N PHE A 135 16.25 -7.63 -7.31
CA PHE A 135 15.66 -8.03 -6.05
C PHE A 135 15.39 -9.54 -6.03
N ASN A 136 15.91 -10.19 -5.00
CA ASN A 136 15.65 -11.59 -4.68
C ASN A 136 15.08 -11.66 -3.24
N GLU A 137 13.91 -12.27 -3.08
CA GLU A 137 13.25 -12.42 -1.77
C GLU A 137 14.01 -13.32 -0.80
N GLU A 138 14.69 -14.32 -1.34
CA GLU A 138 15.46 -15.29 -0.53
C GLU A 138 16.79 -14.72 -0.06
N GLN A 139 17.34 -13.77 -0.82
CA GLN A 139 18.62 -13.13 -0.51
C GLN A 139 18.48 -11.60 -0.60
N VAL A 140 18.14 -10.99 0.53
CA VAL A 140 17.99 -9.53 0.66
C VAL A 140 19.36 -8.94 0.95
N ASP A 141 19.99 -8.36 -0.07
CA ASP A 141 21.35 -7.80 -0.02
C ASP A 141 21.39 -6.29 -0.35
N ASN A 142 20.26 -5.71 -0.78
CA ASN A 142 20.17 -4.29 -1.15
C ASN A 142 19.07 -3.59 -0.36
N GLN A 143 19.46 -2.54 0.38
CA GLN A 143 18.53 -1.78 1.23
C GLN A 143 17.44 -1.09 0.43
N LEU A 144 17.76 -0.42 -0.68
CA LEU A 144 16.77 0.28 -1.49
C LEU A 144 15.71 -0.69 -2.04
N MET A 145 16.14 -1.87 -2.50
CA MET A 145 15.25 -2.90 -3.00
C MET A 145 14.39 -3.50 -1.88
N ALA A 146 14.96 -3.69 -0.68
CA ALA A 146 14.21 -4.14 0.48
C ALA A 146 13.10 -3.14 0.87
N LEU A 147 13.40 -1.83 0.88
CA LEU A 147 12.45 -0.78 1.18
C LEU A 147 11.27 -0.77 0.19
N VAL A 148 11.58 -0.80 -1.09
CA VAL A 148 10.57 -0.78 -2.16
C VAL A 148 9.71 -2.04 -2.14
N ALA A 149 10.33 -3.22 -2.01
CA ALA A 149 9.63 -4.50 -1.96
C ALA A 149 8.73 -4.63 -0.73
N TYR A 150 9.19 -4.13 0.43
CA TYR A 150 8.39 -4.08 1.65
C TYR A 150 7.07 -3.32 1.43
N TYR A 151 7.15 -2.10 0.89
CA TYR A 151 5.95 -1.31 0.64
C TYR A 151 5.09 -1.87 -0.49
N ALA A 152 5.67 -2.48 -1.51
CA ALA A 152 4.92 -3.17 -2.55
C ALA A 152 4.07 -4.30 -1.95
N TYR A 153 4.67 -5.20 -1.17
CA TYR A 153 3.93 -6.28 -0.50
C TYR A 153 2.91 -5.76 0.50
N LEU A 154 3.27 -4.78 1.32
CA LEU A 154 2.35 -4.19 2.29
C LEU A 154 1.10 -3.61 1.61
N ILE A 155 1.29 -2.79 0.57
CA ILE A 155 0.18 -2.16 -0.18
C ILE A 155 -0.70 -3.21 -0.85
N ILE A 156 -0.10 -4.21 -1.52
CA ILE A 156 -0.86 -5.28 -2.18
C ILE A 156 -1.63 -6.10 -1.15
N GLY A 157 -0.99 -6.46 -0.02
CA GLY A 157 -1.65 -7.21 1.04
C GLY A 157 -2.84 -6.47 1.66
N ILE A 158 -2.71 -5.19 1.97
CA ILE A 158 -3.81 -4.35 2.46
C ILE A 158 -4.92 -4.22 1.41
N ASN A 159 -4.55 -4.06 0.14
CA ASN A 159 -5.53 -3.99 -0.94
C ASN A 159 -6.35 -5.28 -1.04
N LEU A 160 -5.72 -6.44 -0.96
CA LEU A 160 -6.41 -7.72 -0.98
C LEU A 160 -7.32 -7.90 0.24
N ASP A 161 -6.90 -7.48 1.43
CA ASP A 161 -7.75 -7.46 2.63
C ASP A 161 -8.97 -6.54 2.44
N SER A 162 -8.88 -5.49 1.63
CA SER A 162 -10.02 -4.60 1.33
C SER A 162 -11.08 -5.22 0.41
N PHE A 163 -10.78 -6.34 -0.26
CA PHE A 163 -11.69 -7.05 -1.18
C PHE A 163 -12.20 -8.38 -0.60
N ALA A 164 -11.44 -9.02 0.28
CA ALA A 164 -11.81 -10.27 0.92
C ALA A 164 -11.26 -10.35 2.35
N PRO A 165 -12.01 -10.90 3.32
CA PRO A 165 -11.53 -11.09 4.68
C PRO A 165 -10.23 -11.87 4.70
N MET A 166 -9.17 -11.32 5.30
CA MET A 166 -7.82 -11.92 5.32
C MET A 166 -7.24 -12.26 3.94
N GLY A 167 -7.73 -11.60 2.87
CA GLY A 167 -7.32 -11.91 1.49
C GLY A 167 -5.85 -11.64 1.20
N GLY A 168 -5.20 -10.79 1.97
CA GLY A 168 -3.79 -10.43 1.85
C GLY A 168 -2.82 -11.31 2.65
N GLU A 169 -3.27 -12.39 3.32
CA GLU A 169 -2.45 -13.18 4.25
C GLU A 169 -1.10 -13.59 3.67
N ASP A 170 -1.10 -14.24 2.52
CA ASP A 170 0.12 -14.77 1.89
C ASP A 170 1.11 -13.64 1.54
N VAL A 171 0.59 -12.51 1.05
CA VAL A 171 1.42 -11.36 0.64
C VAL A 171 1.97 -10.62 1.86
N LEU A 172 1.17 -10.46 2.92
CA LEU A 172 1.64 -9.88 4.18
C LEU A 172 2.67 -10.77 4.87
N GLN A 173 2.53 -12.09 4.75
CA GLN A 173 3.55 -13.03 5.25
C GLN A 173 4.87 -12.90 4.49
N ARG A 174 4.84 -12.70 3.15
CA ARG A 174 6.04 -12.39 2.36
C ARG A 174 6.66 -11.05 2.80
N CYS A 175 5.84 -10.05 3.10
CA CYS A 175 6.30 -8.77 3.65
C CYS A 175 7.04 -8.97 4.99
N MET A 176 6.52 -9.81 5.90
CA MET A 176 7.16 -10.14 7.17
C MET A 176 8.47 -10.90 6.96
N ASN A 177 8.51 -11.88 6.07
CA ASN A 177 9.72 -12.64 5.75
C ASN A 177 10.82 -11.69 5.21
N LEU A 178 10.44 -10.76 4.34
CA LEU A 178 11.34 -9.73 3.86
C LEU A 178 11.86 -8.84 5.00
N ALA A 179 10.98 -8.38 5.90
CA ALA A 179 11.39 -7.55 7.04
C ALA A 179 12.37 -8.29 7.97
N ASN A 180 12.16 -9.59 8.18
CA ASN A 180 13.09 -10.44 8.93
C ASN A 180 14.45 -10.58 8.24
N ASN A 181 14.48 -10.84 6.93
CA ASN A 181 15.71 -10.97 6.16
C ASN A 181 16.50 -9.64 6.10
N ALA A 182 15.79 -8.51 5.99
CA ALA A 182 16.38 -7.18 5.92
C ALA A 182 17.07 -6.73 7.23
N GLN A 183 16.82 -7.40 8.36
CA GLN A 183 17.56 -7.12 9.61
C GLN A 183 19.08 -7.26 9.46
N ASN A 184 19.52 -8.12 8.56
CA ASN A 184 20.95 -8.36 8.28
C ASN A 184 21.64 -7.19 7.54
N LEU A 185 20.86 -6.28 6.94
CA LEU A 185 21.38 -5.09 6.26
C LEU A 185 21.91 -4.02 7.22
N ASN A 186 21.63 -4.16 8.52
CA ASN A 186 22.05 -3.22 9.57
C ASN A 186 21.56 -1.76 9.41
N TYR A 187 20.48 -1.55 8.65
CA TYR A 187 19.79 -0.27 8.58
C TYR A 187 18.66 -0.18 9.64
N PRO A 188 18.33 1.03 10.12
CA PRO A 188 17.23 1.21 11.04
C PRO A 188 15.87 0.86 10.41
N GLY A 189 14.89 0.57 11.26
CA GLY A 189 13.51 0.32 10.83
C GLY A 189 13.15 -1.14 10.59
N TRP A 190 14.10 -2.07 10.65
CA TRP A 190 13.88 -3.51 10.45
C TRP A 190 13.82 -4.33 11.73
N LYS A 191 14.22 -3.77 12.89
CA LYS A 191 14.31 -4.49 14.16
C LYS A 191 13.13 -4.15 15.07
N ALA A 192 12.59 -5.17 15.77
CA ALA A 192 11.39 -5.09 16.58
C ALA A 192 11.41 -4.01 17.66
N PHE A 193 12.58 -3.75 18.27
CA PHE A 193 12.70 -2.92 19.48
C PHE A 193 13.28 -1.53 19.22
N ASP A 194 13.62 -1.20 17.96
CA ASP A 194 14.21 0.10 17.64
C ASP A 194 13.17 1.23 17.77
N ASN A 195 11.94 1.00 17.30
CA ASN A 195 10.87 1.99 17.26
C ASN A 195 9.52 1.30 17.02
N SER A 196 8.45 1.75 17.69
CA SER A 196 7.09 1.23 17.51
C SER A 196 6.43 1.64 16.18
N ARG A 197 7.01 2.60 15.45
CA ARG A 197 6.51 3.09 14.15
C ARG A 197 7.32 2.58 12.96
N ASN A 198 8.24 1.67 13.18
CA ASN A 198 9.09 1.15 12.13
C ASN A 198 8.38 0.08 11.27
N ARG A 199 9.03 -0.29 10.18
CA ARG A 199 8.51 -1.27 9.21
C ARG A 199 8.23 -2.63 9.85
N PHE A 200 9.13 -3.11 10.72
CA PHE A 200 8.93 -4.37 11.42
C PHE A 200 7.69 -4.33 12.33
N ALA A 201 7.52 -3.30 13.14
CA ALA A 201 6.39 -3.17 14.05
C ALA A 201 5.05 -3.13 13.28
N ILE A 202 5.00 -2.40 12.15
CA ILE A 202 3.80 -2.30 11.31
C ILE A 202 3.40 -3.68 10.78
N ILE A 203 4.30 -4.40 10.12
CA ILE A 203 3.94 -5.71 9.54
C ILE A 203 3.70 -6.77 10.61
N ASN A 204 4.43 -6.73 11.72
CA ASN A 204 4.20 -7.62 12.85
C ASN A 204 2.79 -7.44 13.43
N ASP A 205 2.34 -6.21 13.59
CA ASP A 205 1.00 -5.93 14.08
C ASP A 205 -0.07 -6.38 13.07
N TYR A 206 0.12 -6.19 11.76
CA TYR A 206 -0.81 -6.72 10.75
C TYR A 206 -1.01 -8.23 10.84
N LEU A 207 -0.01 -8.99 11.25
CA LEU A 207 -0.04 -10.45 11.34
C LEU A 207 -0.31 -10.97 12.76
N ASP A 208 -0.38 -10.09 13.77
CA ASP A 208 -0.70 -10.48 15.14
C ASP A 208 -2.15 -10.97 15.24
N GLY A 209 -2.35 -12.08 15.96
CA GLY A 209 -3.67 -12.68 16.12
C GLY A 209 -4.70 -11.78 16.81
N ALA A 210 -4.28 -10.91 17.74
CA ALA A 210 -5.13 -9.94 18.40
C ALA A 210 -5.51 -8.77 17.47
N MET A 211 -4.76 -8.56 16.37
CA MET A 211 -5.02 -7.54 15.36
C MET A 211 -5.82 -8.06 14.16
N LYS A 212 -6.28 -9.32 14.18
CA LYS A 212 -7.21 -9.83 13.14
C LYS A 212 -8.44 -8.94 12.91
N PRO A 213 -9.07 -8.34 13.95
CA PRO A 213 -10.15 -7.39 13.73
C PRO A 213 -9.74 -6.16 12.90
N PHE A 214 -8.47 -5.71 12.98
CA PHE A 214 -7.99 -4.61 12.14
C PHE A 214 -7.94 -4.97 10.66
N ARG A 215 -7.61 -6.21 10.32
CA ARG A 215 -7.66 -6.70 8.94
C ARG A 215 -9.10 -6.91 8.47
N GLN A 216 -9.99 -7.39 9.36
CA GLN A 216 -11.42 -7.46 9.08
C GLN A 216 -12.00 -6.06 8.82
N LEU A 217 -11.55 -5.03 9.58
CA LEU A 217 -11.91 -3.64 9.34
C LEU A 217 -11.65 -3.21 7.89
N GLN A 218 -10.52 -3.64 7.28
CA GLN A 218 -10.22 -3.28 5.89
C GLN A 218 -11.34 -3.75 4.95
N TYR A 219 -11.81 -5.00 5.11
CA TYR A 219 -12.90 -5.52 4.30
C TYR A 219 -14.24 -4.81 4.59
N ASP A 220 -14.60 -4.71 5.86
CA ASP A 220 -15.91 -4.18 6.26
C ASP A 220 -16.04 -2.69 5.97
N TYR A 221 -14.99 -1.92 6.19
CA TYR A 221 -14.98 -0.49 5.90
C TYR A 221 -15.05 -0.19 4.40
N TYR A 222 -14.23 -0.88 3.59
CA TYR A 222 -14.19 -0.59 2.17
C TYR A 222 -15.31 -1.31 1.41
N ARG A 223 -15.39 -2.63 1.52
CA ARG A 223 -16.30 -3.43 0.68
C ARG A 223 -17.74 -3.34 1.14
N ASN A 224 -17.98 -3.53 2.44
CA ASN A 224 -19.31 -3.50 3.01
C ASN A 224 -19.78 -2.08 3.35
N GLY A 225 -18.83 -1.14 3.55
CA GLY A 225 -19.09 0.26 3.87
C GLY A 225 -19.09 1.16 2.64
N LEU A 226 -17.90 1.65 2.22
CA LEU A 226 -17.80 2.66 1.16
C LEU A 226 -18.35 2.21 -0.19
N ASP A 227 -18.08 0.96 -0.61
CA ASP A 227 -18.60 0.43 -1.89
C ASP A 227 -20.13 0.32 -1.85
N GLU A 228 -20.73 0.03 -0.69
CA GLU A 228 -22.17 -0.04 -0.51
C GLU A 228 -22.83 1.34 -0.58
N MET A 229 -22.12 2.42 -0.16
CA MET A 229 -22.66 3.78 -0.19
C MET A 229 -23.07 4.24 -1.59
N ALA A 230 -22.47 3.70 -2.64
CA ALA A 230 -22.87 3.98 -4.02
C ALA A 230 -24.31 3.53 -4.32
N THR A 231 -24.81 2.49 -3.63
CA THR A 231 -26.15 1.94 -3.79
C THR A 231 -27.09 2.45 -2.69
N ASN A 232 -26.63 2.48 -1.45
CA ASN A 232 -27.40 2.89 -0.29
C ASN A 232 -26.48 3.54 0.76
N VAL A 233 -26.52 4.87 0.81
CA VAL A 233 -25.67 5.68 1.70
C VAL A 233 -25.92 5.35 3.18
N GLU A 234 -27.16 5.17 3.59
CA GLU A 234 -27.52 4.88 4.98
C GLU A 234 -26.98 3.51 5.41
N ARG A 235 -27.19 2.49 4.57
CA ARG A 235 -26.68 1.14 4.84
C ARG A 235 -25.16 1.12 4.89
N GLY A 236 -24.49 1.76 3.93
CA GLY A 236 -23.03 1.86 3.93
C GLY A 236 -22.49 2.55 5.17
N ARG A 237 -23.10 3.67 5.61
CA ARG A 237 -22.73 4.34 6.86
C ARG A 237 -22.93 3.44 8.09
N THR A 238 -24.08 2.77 8.20
CA THR A 238 -24.34 1.84 9.30
C THR A 238 -23.31 0.71 9.35
N ASN A 239 -22.95 0.14 8.20
CA ASN A 239 -21.91 -0.89 8.12
C ASN A 239 -20.54 -0.34 8.56
N ILE A 240 -20.20 0.90 8.20
CA ILE A 240 -18.99 1.57 8.67
C ILE A 240 -19.02 1.75 10.19
N THR A 241 -20.15 2.20 10.75
CA THR A 241 -20.31 2.33 12.21
C THR A 241 -20.05 0.99 12.90
N THR A 242 -20.67 -0.09 12.42
CA THR A 242 -20.44 -1.44 12.95
C THR A 242 -18.96 -1.87 12.85
N ALA A 243 -18.31 -1.60 11.72
CA ALA A 243 -16.89 -1.92 11.54
C ALA A 243 -15.99 -1.13 12.52
N LEU A 244 -16.32 0.13 12.81
CA LEU A 244 -15.60 0.92 13.82
C LEU A 244 -15.79 0.36 15.23
N GLU A 245 -16.99 -0.08 15.58
CA GLU A 245 -17.33 -0.66 16.89
C GLU A 245 -16.71 -2.05 17.08
N GLU A 246 -16.96 -2.95 16.14
CA GLU A 246 -16.63 -4.39 16.29
C GLU A 246 -15.18 -4.72 15.88
N CYS A 247 -14.58 -3.89 15.04
CA CYS A 247 -13.22 -4.15 14.54
C CYS A 247 -12.20 -3.13 15.05
N LEU A 248 -12.37 -1.84 14.77
CA LEU A 248 -11.37 -0.82 15.09
C LEU A 248 -11.23 -0.65 16.61
N LYS A 249 -12.34 -0.46 17.32
CA LYS A 249 -12.33 -0.34 18.79
C LYS A 249 -11.78 -1.60 19.42
N LYS A 250 -12.24 -2.77 18.97
CA LYS A 250 -11.79 -4.06 19.53
C LYS A 250 -10.29 -4.25 19.41
N CYS A 251 -9.69 -4.03 18.25
CA CYS A 251 -8.23 -4.19 18.11
C CYS A 251 -7.45 -3.17 18.93
N HIS A 252 -7.98 -1.94 19.11
CA HIS A 252 -7.37 -0.95 19.99
C HIS A 252 -7.43 -1.37 21.46
N ASP A 253 -8.56 -1.92 21.91
CA ASP A 253 -8.73 -2.40 23.29
C ASP A 253 -7.83 -3.65 23.56
N ASP A 254 -7.75 -4.58 22.60
CA ASP A 254 -6.95 -5.81 22.71
C ASP A 254 -5.42 -5.53 22.59
N ARG A 255 -5.02 -4.50 21.82
CA ARG A 255 -3.62 -4.10 21.57
C ARG A 255 -3.43 -2.58 21.64
N PRO A 256 -3.54 -1.98 22.83
CA PRO A 256 -3.50 -0.51 22.98
C PRO A 256 -2.16 0.13 22.61
N LEU A 257 -1.08 -0.66 22.54
CA LEU A 257 0.24 -0.17 22.12
C LEU A 257 0.48 -0.27 20.62
N SER A 258 -0.41 -0.95 19.86
CA SER A 258 -0.34 -0.96 18.40
C SER A 258 -0.63 0.42 17.84
N LEU A 259 0.19 0.84 16.89
CA LEU A 259 -0.01 2.13 16.21
C LEU A 259 -0.88 2.03 14.95
N LEU A 260 -1.26 0.82 14.52
CA LEU A 260 -2.09 0.66 13.32
C LEU A 260 -3.43 1.40 13.39
N PRO A 261 -4.22 1.32 14.50
CA PRO A 261 -5.45 2.09 14.63
C PRO A 261 -5.23 3.60 14.54
N GLN A 262 -4.17 4.12 15.17
CA GLN A 262 -3.83 5.54 15.12
C GLN A 262 -3.41 5.97 13.70
N ILE A 263 -2.52 5.22 13.03
CA ILE A 263 -2.08 5.50 11.66
C ILE A 263 -3.29 5.48 10.71
N TRP A 264 -4.17 4.50 10.86
CA TRP A 264 -5.38 4.38 10.03
C TRP A 264 -6.30 5.59 10.23
N THR A 265 -6.58 5.98 11.46
CA THR A 265 -7.44 7.14 11.77
C THR A 265 -6.81 8.45 11.33
N ASP A 266 -5.47 8.59 11.31
CA ASP A 266 -4.78 9.77 10.81
C ASP A 266 -5.11 10.01 9.32
N TYR A 267 -5.02 9.01 8.46
CA TYR A 267 -5.30 9.21 7.04
C TYR A 267 -6.78 9.08 6.67
N LYS A 268 -7.63 8.56 7.56
CA LYS A 268 -9.09 8.47 7.39
C LYS A 268 -9.87 9.62 8.00
N ARG A 269 -9.23 10.51 8.74
CA ARG A 269 -9.90 11.53 9.57
C ARG A 269 -10.92 12.37 8.79
N ASP A 270 -10.54 12.89 7.63
CA ASP A 270 -11.42 13.77 6.85
C ASP A 270 -12.55 12.99 6.16
N GLU A 271 -12.27 11.76 5.72
CA GLU A 271 -13.27 10.86 5.15
C GLU A 271 -14.30 10.47 6.22
N LEU A 272 -13.86 10.06 7.41
CA LEU A 272 -14.75 9.72 8.53
C LEU A 272 -15.60 10.92 8.96
N ALA A 273 -14.99 12.09 9.12
CA ALA A 273 -15.72 13.30 9.44
C ALA A 273 -16.83 13.58 8.41
N ASN A 274 -16.55 13.43 7.12
CA ASN A 274 -17.50 13.69 6.04
C ASN A 274 -18.64 12.64 5.95
N ILE A 275 -18.37 11.39 6.34
CA ILE A 275 -19.39 10.32 6.38
C ILE A 275 -20.51 10.65 7.38
N TYR A 276 -20.17 11.28 8.51
CA TYR A 276 -21.11 11.51 9.62
C TYR A 276 -21.60 12.95 9.75
N LYS A 277 -20.86 13.94 9.22
CA LYS A 277 -21.26 15.36 9.30
C LYS A 277 -22.64 15.59 8.70
N GLY A 278 -23.59 16.07 9.51
CA GLY A 278 -24.98 16.28 9.10
C GLY A 278 -25.75 14.99 8.78
N LYS A 279 -25.23 13.83 9.14
CA LYS A 279 -25.79 12.50 8.82
C LYS A 279 -25.87 11.62 10.07
N GLY A 280 -26.71 10.59 10.02
CA GLY A 280 -26.84 9.63 11.12
C GLY A 280 -27.64 10.16 12.32
N THR A 281 -27.79 9.32 13.33
CA THR A 281 -28.47 9.68 14.58
C THR A 281 -27.47 10.34 15.57
N PRO A 282 -27.96 11.17 16.51
CA PRO A 282 -27.09 11.74 17.55
C PRO A 282 -26.30 10.67 18.33
N LYS A 283 -26.96 9.54 18.65
CA LYS A 283 -26.33 8.43 19.36
C LYS A 283 -25.21 7.77 18.55
N GLU A 284 -25.45 7.56 17.25
CA GLU A 284 -24.43 7.01 16.33
C GLU A 284 -23.21 7.94 16.26
N LYS A 285 -23.44 9.24 16.10
CA LYS A 285 -22.36 10.24 16.02
C LYS A 285 -21.55 10.34 17.31
N GLU A 286 -22.21 10.32 18.47
CA GLU A 286 -21.54 10.33 19.77
C GLU A 286 -20.68 9.09 19.96
N ASN A 287 -21.20 7.90 19.68
CA ASN A 287 -20.45 6.66 19.78
C ASN A 287 -19.22 6.62 18.85
N VAL A 288 -19.39 7.02 17.58
CA VAL A 288 -18.27 7.09 16.63
C VAL A 288 -17.23 8.11 17.08
N TYR A 289 -17.65 9.27 17.58
CA TYR A 289 -16.75 10.26 18.14
C TYR A 289 -15.93 9.68 19.30
N ASP A 290 -16.58 9.02 20.26
CA ASP A 290 -15.91 8.46 21.44
C ASP A 290 -14.88 7.40 21.04
N ILE A 291 -15.20 6.53 20.08
CA ILE A 291 -14.27 5.54 19.55
C ILE A 291 -13.04 6.23 18.92
N LEU A 292 -13.26 7.16 18.02
CA LEU A 292 -12.18 7.83 17.29
C LEU A 292 -11.32 8.71 18.20
N PHE A 293 -11.95 9.37 19.17
CA PHE A 293 -11.24 10.17 20.15
C PHE A 293 -10.37 9.32 21.09
N SER A 294 -10.87 8.15 21.52
CA SER A 294 -10.10 7.24 22.38
C SER A 294 -8.83 6.71 21.68
N ILE A 295 -8.89 6.50 20.36
CA ILE A 295 -7.77 6.00 19.56
C ILE A 295 -6.81 7.11 19.18
N ASN A 296 -7.34 8.27 18.80
CA ASN A 296 -6.54 9.36 18.24
C ASN A 296 -7.06 10.75 18.63
N ALA A 297 -6.90 11.08 19.90
CA ALA A 297 -7.31 12.39 20.45
C ALA A 297 -6.60 13.58 19.76
N SER A 298 -5.45 13.36 19.12
CA SER A 298 -4.72 14.43 18.42
C SER A 298 -5.51 15.00 17.23
N GLN A 299 -6.45 14.22 16.67
CA GLN A 299 -7.32 14.61 15.57
C GLN A 299 -8.67 15.17 16.02
N ASN A 300 -8.83 15.59 17.29
CA ASN A 300 -10.10 16.03 17.86
C ASN A 300 -10.84 17.08 17.00
N THR A 301 -10.11 18.02 16.38
CA THR A 301 -10.72 19.03 15.50
C THR A 301 -11.48 18.42 14.31
N ALA A 302 -11.06 17.24 13.83
CA ALA A 302 -11.79 16.50 12.81
C ALA A 302 -12.96 15.73 13.42
N TRP A 303 -12.76 15.14 14.60
CA TRP A 303 -13.82 14.36 15.27
C TRP A 303 -15.01 15.21 15.72
N GLU A 304 -14.78 16.45 16.17
CA GLU A 304 -15.88 17.38 16.51
C GLU A 304 -16.83 17.63 15.33
N LYS A 305 -16.37 17.60 14.09
CA LYS A 305 -17.22 17.74 12.89
C LYS A 305 -18.25 16.60 12.75
N ILE A 306 -18.00 15.45 13.36
CA ILE A 306 -18.92 14.30 13.38
C ILE A 306 -20.21 14.67 14.13
N LYS A 307 -20.08 15.46 15.19
CA LYS A 307 -21.23 15.88 16.02
C LYS A 307 -22.10 16.93 15.34
N GLU A 308 -21.56 17.69 14.39
CA GLU A 308 -22.33 18.66 13.58
C GLU A 308 -23.34 17.91 12.68
#